data_350dcabdccdc5e0138c70c674da70305
#
_entry.id   350dcabdccdc5e0138c70c674da70305
#
_cell.length_a   1.000
_cell.length_b   1.000
_cell.length_c   1.000
_cell.angle_alpha   90.00
_cell.angle_beta   90.00
_cell.angle_gamma   90.00
#
_symmetry.space_group_name_H-M   'P 1'
#
loop_
_entity.id
_entity.type
_entity.pdbx_description
1 polymer ?
#
loop_
_entity_poly.entity_id
_entity_poly.type
_entity_poly.pdbx_seq_one_letter_code
_entity_poly.pdbx_strand_id
1 'polypeptide(L)' 'MKKMKRVVPKPTRPSSWKRYVCGGCGYEYDPAIGDEENEIPEGTLFEKLPEEWICPDCGEEKTAFIEIED' A
#
# COMPACT_ATOMS: atom_id res chain seq x y z
N MET A 1 21.52 5.11 -24.66
CA MET A 1 22.01 4.84 -23.48
C MET A 1 20.94 4.47 -22.52
N LYS A 2 21.19 3.59 -21.72
CA LYS A 2 20.25 3.15 -20.85
C LYS A 2 20.05 4.07 -19.70
N LYS A 3 18.84 4.36 -19.41
CA LYS A 3 18.59 5.18 -18.35
C LYS A 3 18.82 4.47 -17.06
N MET A 4 19.56 5.06 -16.20
CA MET A 4 19.82 4.45 -14.99
C MET A 4 18.62 4.48 -14.12
N LYS A 5 18.23 3.34 -13.65
CA LYS A 5 17.11 3.29 -12.79
C LYS A 5 17.46 3.93 -11.49
N ARG A 6 16.68 4.87 -11.08
CA ARG A 6 16.95 5.54 -9.87
C ARG A 6 16.72 4.60 -8.72
N VAL A 7 17.69 4.44 -7.89
CA VAL A 7 17.54 3.60 -6.73
C VAL A 7 17.02 4.42 -5.59
N VAL A 8 15.80 4.19 -5.22
CA VAL A 8 15.20 4.91 -4.11
C VAL A 8 15.15 3.98 -2.92
N PRO A 9 15.78 4.35 -1.81
CA PRO A 9 15.78 3.47 -0.66
C PRO A 9 14.36 3.27 -0.17
N LYS A 10 14.08 2.08 0.30
CA LYS A 10 12.79 1.82 0.84
C LYS A 10 12.58 2.63 2.08
N PRO A 11 11.38 3.16 2.29
CA PRO A 11 11.15 3.92 3.50
C PRO A 11 11.28 3.04 4.71
N THR A 12 11.83 3.59 5.77
CA THR A 12 11.97 2.86 7.01
C THR A 12 10.63 2.82 7.68
N ARG A 13 10.22 1.65 8.08
CA ARG A 13 8.95 1.54 8.78
C ARG A 13 9.06 0.53 9.89
N PRO A 14 8.27 0.71 10.95
CA PRO A 14 8.25 -0.26 12.03
C PRO A 14 7.78 -1.61 11.53
N SER A 15 8.21 -2.66 12.17
CA SER A 15 7.84 -3.99 11.76
C SER A 15 6.33 -4.22 11.88
N SER A 16 5.65 -3.40 12.68
CA SER A 16 4.21 -3.53 12.80
C SER A 16 3.45 -2.94 11.62
N TRP A 17 4.13 -2.23 10.73
CA TRP A 17 3.48 -1.65 9.56
C TRP A 17 3.50 -2.65 8.44
N LYS A 18 2.56 -3.56 8.44
CA LYS A 18 2.53 -4.60 7.43
C LYS A 18 1.99 -4.08 6.12
N ARG A 19 2.45 -4.67 5.04
CA ARG A 19 1.95 -4.32 3.73
C ARG A 19 0.83 -5.27 3.37
N TYR A 20 -0.06 -4.82 2.51
CA TYR A 20 -1.18 -5.63 2.08
C TYR A 20 -1.27 -5.62 0.57
N VAL A 21 -1.70 -6.72 -0.01
CA VAL A 21 -1.82 -6.81 -1.46
C VAL A 21 -3.25 -7.13 -1.81
N CYS A 22 -3.75 -6.47 -2.85
CA CYS A 22 -5.10 -6.71 -3.31
C CYS A 22 -5.16 -8.07 -4.00
N GLY A 23 -6.05 -8.93 -3.54
CA GLY A 23 -6.18 -10.25 -4.13
C GLY A 23 -6.74 -10.22 -5.53
N GLY A 24 -7.31 -9.11 -5.94
CA GLY A 24 -7.90 -9.04 -7.27
C GLY A 24 -6.96 -8.53 -8.34
N CYS A 25 -6.14 -7.54 -8.03
CA CYS A 25 -5.28 -6.95 -9.05
C CYS A 25 -3.81 -6.88 -8.69
N GLY A 26 -3.46 -7.18 -7.45
CA GLY A 26 -2.06 -7.14 -7.07
C GLY A 26 -1.57 -5.81 -6.56
N TYR A 27 -2.45 -4.84 -6.40
CA TYR A 27 -2.05 -3.54 -5.88
C TYR A 27 -1.56 -3.72 -4.44
N GLU A 28 -0.45 -3.07 -4.11
CA GLU A 28 0.11 -3.16 -2.77
C GLU A 28 -0.13 -1.89 -1.98
N TYR A 29 -0.67 -2.04 -0.79
CA TYR A 29 -0.83 -0.90 0.10
C TYR A 29 0.30 -0.95 1.11
N ASP A 30 1.11 0.10 1.13
CA ASP A 30 2.24 0.19 2.05
C ASP A 30 2.01 1.37 2.96
N PRO A 31 1.85 1.15 4.27
CA PRO A 31 1.61 2.27 5.18
C PRO A 31 2.69 3.35 5.13
N ALA A 32 3.91 2.99 4.77
CA ALA A 32 4.98 3.98 4.71
C ALA A 32 4.77 4.94 3.55
N ILE A 33 3.94 4.58 2.59
CA ILE A 33 3.69 5.40 1.42
C ILE A 33 2.29 6.01 1.45
N GLY A 34 1.32 5.24 1.93
CA GLY A 34 -0.06 5.69 1.93
C GLY A 34 -0.70 5.50 0.58
N ASP A 35 -1.77 6.23 0.33
CA ASP A 35 -2.50 6.12 -0.92
C ASP A 35 -2.88 7.53 -1.35
N GLU A 36 -2.03 8.13 -2.15
CA GLU A 36 -2.22 9.50 -2.56
C GLU A 36 -3.51 9.71 -3.35
N GLU A 37 -3.89 8.75 -4.15
CA GLU A 37 -5.08 8.88 -4.95
C GLU A 37 -6.33 9.04 -4.12
N ASN A 38 -6.38 8.40 -2.97
CA ASN A 38 -7.52 8.51 -2.09
C ASN A 38 -7.22 9.39 -0.89
N GLU A 39 -6.17 10.20 -1.00
CA GLU A 39 -5.82 11.16 0.03
C GLU A 39 -5.51 10.49 1.37
N ILE A 40 -4.88 9.34 1.32
CA ILE A 40 -4.44 8.66 2.53
C ILE A 40 -2.98 9.01 2.76
N PRO A 41 -2.68 9.73 3.83
CA PRO A 41 -1.30 10.15 4.06
C PRO A 41 -0.42 9.00 4.47
N GLU A 42 0.88 9.16 4.24
CA GLU A 42 1.82 8.16 4.66
C GLU A 42 1.75 8.05 6.17
N GLY A 43 1.97 6.88 6.68
CA GLY A 43 1.87 6.62 8.10
C GLY A 43 0.52 6.06 8.50
N THR A 44 -0.41 5.89 7.57
CA THR A 44 -1.72 5.37 7.88
C THR A 44 -1.69 3.85 7.75
N LEU A 45 -1.93 3.16 8.85
CA LEU A 45 -1.95 1.70 8.81
C LEU A 45 -3.16 1.22 8.05
N PHE A 46 -3.04 0.04 7.44
CA PHE A 46 -4.13 -0.50 6.67
C PHE A 46 -5.40 -0.64 7.50
N GLU A 47 -5.25 -1.07 8.74
CA GLU A 47 -6.41 -1.24 9.60
C GLU A 47 -7.04 0.08 10.01
N LYS A 48 -6.34 1.18 9.79
CA LYS A 48 -6.90 2.49 10.11
C LYS A 48 -7.57 3.12 8.91
N LEU A 49 -7.54 2.48 7.76
CA LEU A 49 -8.20 3.02 6.60
C LEU A 49 -9.72 3.02 6.81
N PRO A 50 -10.44 3.95 6.20
CA PRO A 50 -11.88 3.97 6.34
C PRO A 50 -12.48 2.66 5.84
N GLU A 51 -13.60 2.29 6.39
CA GLU A 51 -14.25 1.06 5.98
C GLU A 51 -14.60 1.09 4.50
N GLU A 52 -14.93 2.25 3.99
CA GLU A 52 -15.30 2.37 2.60
C GLU A 52 -14.11 2.52 1.66
N TRP A 53 -12.88 2.48 2.19
CA TRP A 53 -11.73 2.57 1.32
C TRP A 53 -11.67 1.36 0.41
N ILE A 54 -11.42 1.59 -0.87
CA ILE A 54 -11.34 0.51 -1.83
C ILE A 54 -10.02 0.62 -2.58
N CYS A 55 -9.67 -0.45 -3.24
CA CYS A 55 -8.43 -0.49 -4.01
C CYS A 55 -8.48 0.59 -5.09
N PRO A 56 -7.47 1.46 -5.15
CA PRO A 56 -7.49 2.52 -6.17
C PRO A 56 -7.27 1.99 -7.58
N ASP A 57 -6.86 0.74 -7.69
CA ASP A 57 -6.58 0.17 -8.99
C ASP A 57 -7.76 -0.60 -9.56
N CYS A 58 -8.41 -1.42 -8.76
CA CYS A 58 -9.50 -2.24 -9.28
C CYS A 58 -10.81 -2.09 -8.50
N GLY A 59 -10.79 -1.37 -7.40
CA GLY A 59 -12.04 -1.13 -6.65
C GLY A 59 -12.45 -2.22 -5.69
N GLU A 60 -11.56 -3.17 -5.40
CA GLU A 60 -11.90 -4.21 -4.44
C GLU A 60 -11.96 -3.67 -3.03
N GLU A 61 -12.74 -4.31 -2.19
CA GLU A 61 -12.88 -3.88 -0.82
C GLU A 61 -11.67 -4.29 0.02
N LYS A 62 -11.59 -3.71 1.22
CA LYS A 62 -10.49 -4.03 2.11
C LYS A 62 -10.41 -5.51 2.41
N THR A 63 -11.53 -6.19 2.46
CA THR A 63 -11.54 -7.59 2.80
C THR A 63 -10.88 -8.45 1.72
N ALA A 64 -10.67 -7.91 0.54
CA ALA A 64 -10.00 -8.65 -0.52
C ALA A 64 -8.48 -8.56 -0.40
N PHE A 65 -7.98 -7.77 0.53
CA PHE A 65 -6.55 -7.59 0.68
C PHE A 65 -5.96 -8.64 1.61
N ILE A 66 -4.75 -9.07 1.27
CA ILE A 66 -4.06 -10.09 2.02
C ILE A 66 -2.78 -9.50 2.60
N GLU A 67 -2.54 -9.78 3.86
CA GLU A 67 -1.35 -9.27 4.51
C GLU A 67 -0.11 -9.92 3.94
N ILE A 68 0.90 -9.10 3.66
CA ILE A 68 2.17 -9.59 3.15
C ILE A 68 3.15 -9.64 4.31
N GLU A 69 3.78 -10.76 4.49
CA GLU A 69 4.79 -10.89 5.52
C GLU A 69 6.16 -10.75 4.91
N ASP A 70 6.98 -9.93 5.50
CA ASP A 70 8.34 -9.73 5.01
C ASP A 70 9.32 -10.69 5.62
#